data_d43a762a9b70c202adeae8aafe9b2e52
#
_entry.id   d43a762a9b70c202adeae8aafe9b2e52
#
_cell.length_a   1.000
_cell.length_b   1.000
_cell.length_c   1.000
_cell.angle_alpha   90.00
_cell.angle_beta   90.00
_cell.angle_gamma   90.00
#
_symmetry.space_group_name_H-M   'P 1'
#
loop_
_entity.id
_entity.type
_entity.pdbx_description
1 polymer ?
#
loop_
_entity_poly.entity_id
_entity_poly.type
_entity_poly.pdbx_seq_one_letter_code
_entity_poly.pdbx_strand_id
1 'polypeptide(L)'
;MLFRSLGFGVLGITGFGSALISVPLLAWVWPLEQVVPLVLMLDFVASLVLGGMQWQMIRLRELLGLFAWMLAGVVLGVAVSSLPGVLQSGALLLGLGGYVAWVGAQGLRGRPAVAGAWFRRADLSGLAGGVIEVLWGVSGPVIVSHLVQRIPDPLVLRAHISLSLMFISGLACLSLGWSGRVSNPEVLSWLPRLMAVALVSMWIAHRWSKRAPVAQLRRAILGLLLASGLALMGQGLRQLTRS
;
A
#
# COMPACT_ATOMS: atom_id res chain seq x y z
N MET A 1 -17.69 7.41 4.73
CA MET A 1 -17.48 6.12 5.40
C MET A 1 -17.45 4.93 4.43
N LEU A 2 -18.33 4.84 3.43
CA LEU A 2 -18.41 3.74 2.44
C LEU A 2 -17.10 3.44 1.69
N PHE A 3 -16.33 4.46 1.29
CA PHE A 3 -15.08 4.29 0.54
C PHE A 3 -13.93 3.66 1.35
N ARG A 4 -13.92 3.83 2.66
CA ARG A 4 -12.92 3.25 3.56
C ARG A 4 -13.16 1.76 3.79
N SER A 5 -14.44 1.34 3.88
CA SER A 5 -14.80 -0.06 4.01
C SER A 5 -14.47 -0.88 2.75
N LEU A 6 -14.53 -0.27 1.56
CA LEU A 6 -14.15 -0.93 0.31
C LEU A 6 -12.64 -1.28 0.25
N GLY A 7 -11.75 -0.36 0.68
CA GLY A 7 -10.31 -0.61 0.67
C GLY A 7 -9.91 -1.80 1.55
N PHE A 8 -10.41 -1.84 2.77
CA PHE A 8 -10.13 -2.95 3.69
C PHE A 8 -10.91 -4.23 3.36
N GLY A 9 -12.05 -4.11 2.67
CA GLY A 9 -12.73 -5.25 2.07
C GLY A 9 -11.87 -5.95 1.02
N VAL A 10 -11.16 -5.18 0.20
CA VAL A 10 -10.21 -5.71 -0.79
C VAL A 10 -9.02 -6.38 -0.12
N LEU A 11 -8.47 -5.79 0.93
CA LEU A 11 -7.40 -6.40 1.73
C LEU A 11 -7.84 -7.79 2.25
N GLY A 12 -9.06 -7.91 2.79
CA GLY A 12 -9.60 -9.18 3.30
C GLY A 12 -9.74 -10.26 2.22
N ILE A 13 -10.00 -9.88 0.97
CA ILE A 13 -10.16 -10.81 -0.15
C ILE A 13 -8.82 -11.16 -0.79
N THR A 14 -7.97 -10.17 -1.03
CA THR A 14 -6.74 -10.31 -1.81
C THR A 14 -5.49 -10.48 -0.94
N GLY A 15 -5.57 -10.10 0.35
CA GLY A 15 -4.44 -10.07 1.27
C GLY A 15 -3.54 -8.83 1.10
N PHE A 16 -3.88 -7.90 0.19
CA PHE A 16 -3.16 -6.65 -0.03
C PHE A 16 -4.05 -5.62 -0.74
N GLY A 17 -3.65 -4.35 -0.76
CA GLY A 17 -4.27 -3.32 -1.61
C GLY A 17 -5.23 -2.36 -0.92
N SER A 18 -5.37 -2.40 0.40
CA SER A 18 -6.14 -1.41 1.16
C SER A 18 -5.57 -0.01 0.97
N ALA A 19 -4.25 0.14 1.10
CA ALA A 19 -3.56 1.40 0.91
C ALA A 19 -3.73 1.97 -0.50
N LEU A 20 -3.69 1.10 -1.51
CA LEU A 20 -3.81 1.49 -2.90
C LEU A 20 -5.13 2.22 -3.20
N ILE A 21 -6.18 1.91 -2.45
CA ILE A 21 -7.49 2.57 -2.55
C ILE A 21 -7.60 3.71 -1.53
N SER A 22 -7.15 3.46 -0.29
CA SER A 22 -7.34 4.40 0.81
C SER A 22 -6.49 5.66 0.64
N VAL A 23 -5.22 5.53 0.22
CA VAL A 23 -4.32 6.69 0.08
C VAL A 23 -4.84 7.67 -0.98
N PRO A 24 -5.15 7.27 -2.23
CA PRO A 24 -5.67 8.20 -3.22
C PRO A 24 -6.96 8.89 -2.78
N LEU A 25 -7.87 8.16 -2.15
CA LEU A 25 -9.15 8.72 -1.71
C LEU A 25 -9.00 9.70 -0.53
N LEU A 26 -8.10 9.39 0.41
CA LEU A 26 -7.83 10.26 1.55
C LEU A 26 -7.02 11.50 1.14
N ALA A 27 -6.14 11.37 0.16
CA ALA A 27 -5.35 12.48 -0.39
C ALA A 27 -6.21 13.58 -1.06
N TRP A 28 -7.49 13.32 -1.30
CA TRP A 28 -8.44 14.33 -1.75
C TRP A 28 -8.89 15.29 -0.64
N VAL A 29 -8.84 14.81 0.62
CA VAL A 29 -9.37 15.53 1.77
C VAL A 29 -8.24 16.02 2.67
N TRP A 30 -7.16 15.24 2.77
CA TRP A 30 -6.04 15.53 3.65
C TRP A 30 -4.70 15.50 2.89
N PRO A 31 -3.71 16.31 3.33
CA PRO A 31 -2.37 16.28 2.72
C PRO A 31 -1.70 14.90 2.94
N LEU A 32 -0.85 14.51 1.99
CA LEU A 32 -0.15 13.21 2.04
C LEU A 32 0.67 13.01 3.31
N GLU A 33 1.20 14.08 3.89
CA GLU A 33 1.92 14.06 5.18
C GLU A 33 1.12 13.45 6.33
N GLN A 34 -0.20 13.62 6.31
CA GLN A 34 -1.12 13.08 7.32
C GLN A 34 -1.68 11.71 6.90
N VAL A 35 -1.95 11.54 5.62
CA VAL A 35 -2.55 10.32 5.07
C VAL A 35 -1.60 9.15 5.15
N VAL A 36 -0.34 9.33 4.76
CA VAL A 36 0.63 8.24 4.69
C VAL A 36 0.88 7.59 6.04
N PRO A 37 1.22 8.32 7.12
CA PRO A 37 1.40 7.70 8.44
C PRO A 37 0.16 6.96 8.94
N LEU A 38 -1.02 7.54 8.73
CA LEU A 38 -2.29 6.94 9.14
C LEU A 38 -2.54 5.59 8.44
N VAL A 39 -2.33 5.55 7.12
CA VAL A 39 -2.55 4.33 6.33
C VAL A 39 -1.49 3.28 6.65
N LEU A 40 -0.22 3.67 6.85
CA LEU A 40 0.84 2.76 7.27
C LEU A 40 0.54 2.06 8.60
N MET A 41 0.03 2.79 9.59
CA MET A 41 -0.38 2.20 10.87
C MET A 41 -1.53 1.20 10.69
N LEU A 42 -2.52 1.54 9.87
CA LEU A 42 -3.65 0.66 9.58
C LEU A 42 -3.19 -0.60 8.84
N ASP A 43 -2.32 -0.45 7.84
CA ASP A 43 -1.78 -1.58 7.07
C ASP A 43 -0.87 -2.47 7.90
N PHE A 44 -0.08 -1.90 8.80
CA PHE A 44 0.74 -2.66 9.74
C PHE A 44 -0.13 -3.57 10.62
N VAL A 45 -1.16 -3.01 11.25
CA VAL A 45 -2.06 -3.80 12.12
C VAL A 45 -2.86 -4.82 11.32
N ALA A 46 -3.38 -4.44 10.16
CA ALA A 46 -4.11 -5.37 9.30
C ALA A 46 -3.21 -6.53 8.81
N SER A 47 -1.96 -6.24 8.45
CA SER A 47 -0.98 -7.23 8.03
C SER A 47 -0.52 -8.12 9.19
N LEU A 48 -0.43 -7.59 10.40
CA LEU A 48 -0.15 -8.34 11.62
C LEU A 48 -1.25 -9.39 11.89
N VAL A 49 -2.52 -8.98 11.78
CA VAL A 49 -3.66 -9.89 11.98
C VAL A 49 -3.69 -10.98 10.91
N LEU A 50 -3.53 -10.62 9.63
CA LEU A 50 -3.52 -11.57 8.52
C LEU A 50 -2.30 -12.50 8.56
N GLY A 51 -1.12 -11.97 8.84
CA GLY A 51 0.12 -12.73 8.94
C GLY A 51 0.12 -13.69 10.12
N GLY A 52 -0.43 -13.28 11.26
CA GLY A 52 -0.58 -14.13 12.45
C GLY A 52 -1.45 -15.36 12.22
N MET A 53 -2.44 -15.28 11.34
CA MET A 53 -3.30 -16.43 10.99
C MET A 53 -2.60 -17.49 10.13
N GLN A 54 -1.48 -17.17 9.48
CA GLN A 54 -0.80 -18.04 8.51
C GLN A 54 0.70 -18.24 8.84
N TRP A 55 1.11 -17.96 10.06
CA TRP A 55 2.50 -18.00 10.51
C TRP A 55 3.23 -19.30 10.18
N GLN A 56 2.54 -20.42 10.26
CA GLN A 56 3.13 -21.76 10.02
C GLN A 56 3.57 -22.00 8.56
N MET A 57 3.10 -21.18 7.61
CA MET A 57 3.44 -21.30 6.19
C MET A 57 4.60 -20.41 5.76
N ILE A 58 5.18 -19.64 6.68
CA ILE A 58 6.20 -18.65 6.39
C ILE A 58 7.59 -19.31 6.29
N ARG A 59 8.27 -19.08 5.17
CA ARG A 59 9.65 -19.48 4.92
C ARG A 59 10.55 -18.25 4.97
N LEU A 60 11.01 -17.87 6.17
CA LEU A 60 11.78 -16.62 6.38
C LEU A 60 13.02 -16.53 5.48
N ARG A 61 13.71 -17.65 5.22
CA ARG A 61 14.91 -17.66 4.36
C ARG A 61 14.66 -17.08 2.95
N GLU A 62 13.47 -17.28 2.41
CA GLU A 62 13.11 -16.78 1.07
C GLU A 62 12.90 -15.26 1.06
N LEU A 63 12.64 -14.67 2.22
CA LEU A 63 12.33 -13.25 2.40
C LEU A 63 13.51 -12.40 2.89
N LEU A 64 14.56 -13.01 3.48
CA LEU A 64 15.66 -12.26 4.07
C LEU A 64 16.34 -11.30 3.10
N GLY A 65 16.58 -11.75 1.87
CA GLY A 65 17.15 -10.88 0.82
C GLY A 65 16.23 -9.72 0.45
N LEU A 66 14.93 -9.97 0.37
CA LEU A 66 13.94 -8.94 0.10
C LEU A 66 13.85 -7.94 1.26
N PHE A 67 13.87 -8.41 2.51
CA PHE A 67 13.80 -7.58 3.71
C PHE A 67 14.99 -6.63 3.87
N ALA A 68 16.21 -7.11 3.56
CA ALA A 68 17.40 -6.25 3.59
C ALA A 68 17.27 -5.07 2.60
N TRP A 69 16.78 -5.32 1.40
CA TRP A 69 16.56 -4.28 0.40
C TRP A 69 15.35 -3.39 0.71
N MET A 70 14.30 -3.94 1.36
CA MET A 70 13.19 -3.13 1.89
C MET A 70 13.69 -2.14 2.94
N LEU A 71 14.56 -2.58 3.86
CA LEU A 71 15.16 -1.71 4.86
C LEU A 71 15.97 -0.58 4.20
N ALA A 72 16.82 -0.91 3.22
CA ALA A 72 17.56 0.09 2.46
C ALA A 72 16.63 1.08 1.73
N GLY A 73 15.54 0.56 1.14
CA GLY A 73 14.51 1.38 0.49
C GLY A 73 13.78 2.31 1.46
N VAL A 74 13.44 1.82 2.66
CA VAL A 74 12.81 2.65 3.71
C VAL A 74 13.75 3.77 4.14
N VAL A 75 15.03 3.48 4.40
CA VAL A 75 16.04 4.49 4.76
C VAL A 75 16.14 5.55 3.67
N LEU A 76 16.24 5.13 2.40
CA LEU A 76 16.27 6.06 1.27
C LEU A 76 14.97 6.88 1.15
N GLY A 77 13.83 6.25 1.31
CA GLY A 77 12.52 6.92 1.30
C GLY A 77 12.38 7.98 2.40
N VAL A 78 12.87 7.68 3.61
CA VAL A 78 12.93 8.64 4.71
C VAL A 78 13.85 9.81 4.36
N ALA A 79 15.05 9.55 3.83
CA ALA A 79 15.97 10.59 3.40
C ALA A 79 15.34 11.51 2.34
N VAL A 80 14.68 10.94 1.33
CA VAL A 80 13.96 11.72 0.30
C VAL A 80 12.81 12.50 0.89
N SER A 81 12.00 11.87 1.76
CA SER A 81 10.84 12.52 2.38
C SER A 81 11.22 13.62 3.38
N SER A 82 12.47 13.64 3.88
CA SER A 82 12.97 14.68 4.78
C SER A 82 13.41 15.95 4.06
N LEU A 83 13.55 15.91 2.73
CA LEU A 83 13.84 17.10 1.95
C LEU A 83 12.68 18.11 2.01
N PRO A 84 12.96 19.41 2.21
CA PRO A 84 11.91 20.42 2.32
C PRO A 84 10.99 20.47 1.09
N GLY A 85 9.69 20.52 1.31
CA GLY A 85 8.70 20.66 0.25
C GLY A 85 8.39 19.40 -0.57
N VAL A 86 9.13 18.30 -0.42
CA VAL A 86 8.89 17.07 -1.22
C VAL A 86 7.50 16.51 -0.98
N LEU A 87 7.08 16.33 0.27
CA LEU A 87 5.78 15.75 0.60
C LEU A 87 4.59 16.64 0.21
N GLN A 88 4.82 17.94 0.06
CA GLN A 88 3.82 18.94 -0.35
C GLN A 88 3.87 19.21 -1.85
N SER A 89 4.84 18.62 -2.56
CA SER A 89 5.03 18.90 -3.97
C SER A 89 3.95 18.28 -4.85
N GLY A 90 3.47 19.05 -5.81
CA GLY A 90 2.59 18.56 -6.86
C GLY A 90 3.21 17.40 -7.67
N ALA A 91 4.54 17.34 -7.73
CA ALA A 91 5.27 16.24 -8.37
C ALA A 91 5.06 14.90 -7.64
N LEU A 92 5.01 14.90 -6.29
CA LEU A 92 4.74 13.70 -5.53
C LEU A 92 3.31 13.16 -5.76
N LEU A 93 2.34 14.08 -5.82
CA LEU A 93 0.94 13.73 -6.16
C LEU A 93 0.82 13.21 -7.60
N LEU A 94 1.54 13.80 -8.55
CA LEU A 94 1.62 13.29 -9.92
C LEU A 94 2.21 11.89 -9.99
N GLY A 95 3.30 11.66 -9.26
CA GLY A 95 3.93 10.34 -9.17
C GLY A 95 3.00 9.29 -8.59
N LEU A 96 2.31 9.61 -7.47
CA LEU A 96 1.31 8.73 -6.86
C LEU A 96 0.15 8.47 -7.83
N GLY A 97 -0.42 9.52 -8.43
CA GLY A 97 -1.54 9.40 -9.36
C GLY A 97 -1.16 8.56 -10.58
N GLY A 98 0.00 8.78 -11.16
CA GLY A 98 0.54 8.02 -12.29
C GLY A 98 0.75 6.53 -11.95
N TYR A 99 1.33 6.26 -10.77
CA TYR A 99 1.54 4.89 -10.29
C TYR A 99 0.21 4.16 -10.08
N VAL A 100 -0.74 4.78 -9.40
CA VAL A 100 -2.06 4.20 -9.11
C VAL A 100 -2.86 3.98 -10.40
N ALA A 101 -2.87 4.96 -11.31
CA ALA A 101 -3.53 4.85 -12.61
C ALA A 101 -2.91 3.73 -13.46
N TRP A 102 -1.58 3.62 -13.47
CA TRP A 102 -0.87 2.57 -14.18
C TRP A 102 -1.20 1.17 -13.64
N VAL A 103 -1.21 1.00 -12.30
CA VAL A 103 -1.62 -0.25 -11.65
C VAL A 103 -3.07 -0.61 -12.03
N GLY A 104 -4.00 0.35 -11.99
CA GLY A 104 -5.38 0.17 -12.39
C GLY A 104 -5.52 -0.26 -13.85
N ALA A 105 -4.84 0.43 -14.76
CA ALA A 105 -4.85 0.15 -16.20
C ALA A 105 -4.26 -1.23 -16.54
N GLN A 106 -3.14 -1.61 -15.93
CA GLN A 106 -2.54 -2.93 -16.15
C GLN A 106 -3.45 -4.05 -15.62
N GLY A 107 -4.04 -3.85 -14.44
CA GLY A 107 -4.98 -4.80 -13.87
C GLY A 107 -6.23 -5.01 -14.72
N LEU A 108 -6.79 -3.94 -15.33
CA LEU A 108 -7.92 -4.02 -16.26
C LEU A 108 -7.56 -4.78 -17.55
N ARG A 109 -6.31 -4.67 -18.01
CA ARG A 109 -5.79 -5.44 -19.17
C ARG A 109 -5.47 -6.90 -18.83
N GLY A 110 -5.70 -7.34 -17.59
CA GLY A 110 -5.37 -8.70 -17.13
C GLY A 110 -3.86 -8.96 -16.99
N ARG A 111 -3.04 -7.91 -17.02
CA ARG A 111 -1.59 -8.01 -16.85
C ARG A 111 -1.22 -7.84 -15.37
N PRO A 112 -0.10 -8.43 -14.89
CA PRO A 112 0.38 -8.15 -13.54
C PRO A 112 0.64 -6.66 -13.40
N ALA A 113 0.33 -6.11 -12.22
CA ALA A 113 0.41 -4.67 -11.94
C ALA A 113 1.79 -4.10 -12.24
N VAL A 114 2.82 -4.90 -11.99
CA VAL A 114 4.21 -4.58 -12.28
C VAL A 114 4.81 -5.75 -13.04
N ALA A 115 4.85 -5.67 -14.37
CA ALA A 115 5.45 -6.69 -15.21
C ALA A 115 6.84 -6.25 -15.69
N GLY A 116 7.84 -7.11 -15.50
CA GLY A 116 9.18 -6.87 -16.02
C GLY A 116 10.23 -7.74 -15.34
N ALA A 117 11.31 -8.03 -16.06
CA ALA A 117 12.45 -8.78 -15.53
C ALA A 117 13.10 -8.09 -14.30
N TRP A 118 12.96 -6.79 -14.18
CA TRP A 118 13.44 -5.94 -13.08
C TRP A 118 12.85 -6.36 -11.73
N PHE A 119 11.55 -6.74 -11.70
CA PHE A 119 10.87 -7.14 -10.47
C PHE A 119 11.06 -8.61 -10.09
N ARG A 120 11.82 -9.36 -10.89
CA ARG A 120 12.35 -10.67 -10.49
C ARG A 120 13.48 -10.53 -9.48
N ARG A 121 14.17 -9.39 -9.47
CA ARG A 121 15.30 -9.13 -8.58
C ARG A 121 14.80 -8.62 -7.25
N ALA A 122 15.21 -9.27 -6.16
CA ALA A 122 14.81 -8.92 -4.80
C ALA A 122 15.33 -7.53 -4.39
N ASP A 123 16.54 -7.16 -4.88
CA ASP A 123 17.17 -5.87 -4.64
C ASP A 123 16.31 -4.71 -5.16
N LEU A 124 15.93 -4.74 -6.43
CA LEU A 124 15.14 -3.67 -7.04
C LEU A 124 13.72 -3.62 -6.48
N SER A 125 13.08 -4.77 -6.25
CA SER A 125 11.73 -4.82 -5.70
C SER A 125 11.68 -4.37 -4.25
N GLY A 126 12.65 -4.78 -3.44
CA GLY A 126 12.75 -4.36 -2.05
C GLY A 126 13.03 -2.87 -1.93
N LEU A 127 14.04 -2.37 -2.66
CA LEU A 127 14.41 -0.95 -2.65
C LEU A 127 13.24 -0.06 -3.11
N ALA A 128 12.67 -0.36 -4.28
CA ALA A 128 11.53 0.38 -4.80
C ALA A 128 10.31 0.30 -3.86
N GLY A 129 10.03 -0.90 -3.33
CA GLY A 129 8.96 -1.09 -2.36
C GLY A 129 9.15 -0.21 -1.12
N GLY A 130 10.35 -0.18 -0.54
CA GLY A 130 10.67 0.63 0.64
C GLY A 130 10.49 2.13 0.39
N VAL A 131 11.00 2.65 -0.72
CA VAL A 131 10.84 4.07 -1.09
C VAL A 131 9.37 4.41 -1.30
N ILE A 132 8.64 3.60 -2.07
CA ILE A 132 7.22 3.79 -2.36
C ILE A 132 6.38 3.73 -1.08
N GLU A 133 6.72 2.84 -0.15
CA GLU A 133 6.02 2.71 1.13
C GLU A 133 6.13 3.99 1.96
N VAL A 134 7.33 4.54 2.11
CA VAL A 134 7.55 5.76 2.91
C VAL A 134 6.92 6.99 2.26
N LEU A 135 7.01 7.11 0.93
CA LEU A 135 6.50 8.29 0.22
C LEU A 135 4.98 8.26 0.06
N TRP A 136 4.40 7.08 -0.18
CA TRP A 136 3.00 6.96 -0.58
C TRP A 136 2.20 5.92 0.21
N GLY A 137 2.84 5.04 0.98
CA GLY A 137 2.16 3.97 1.73
C GLY A 137 1.55 2.88 0.85
N VAL A 138 2.03 2.68 -0.39
CA VAL A 138 1.37 1.80 -1.38
C VAL A 138 2.33 0.84 -2.09
N SER A 139 3.24 0.22 -1.38
CA SER A 139 4.23 -0.72 -1.93
C SER A 139 3.66 -2.06 -2.39
N GLY A 140 2.43 -2.38 -1.98
CA GLY A 140 1.79 -3.67 -2.23
C GLY A 140 1.96 -4.22 -3.65
N PRO A 141 1.65 -3.48 -4.74
CA PRO A 141 1.79 -3.99 -6.10
C PRO A 141 3.22 -4.41 -6.47
N VAL A 142 4.23 -3.70 -5.99
CA VAL A 142 5.65 -4.02 -6.24
C VAL A 142 6.03 -5.33 -5.55
N ILE A 143 5.72 -5.43 -4.25
CA ILE A 143 6.06 -6.60 -3.44
C ILE A 143 5.32 -7.84 -3.92
N VAL A 144 4.02 -7.71 -4.18
CA VAL A 144 3.19 -8.81 -4.70
C VAL A 144 3.70 -9.28 -6.05
N SER A 145 4.04 -8.37 -6.96
CA SER A 145 4.56 -8.73 -8.29
C SER A 145 5.87 -9.50 -8.22
N HIS A 146 6.72 -9.21 -7.22
CA HIS A 146 7.93 -9.97 -6.95
C HIS A 146 7.61 -11.38 -6.42
N LEU A 147 6.76 -11.48 -5.41
CA LEU A 147 6.48 -12.74 -4.73
C LEU A 147 5.70 -13.72 -5.60
N VAL A 148 4.72 -13.24 -6.39
CA VAL A 148 3.93 -14.08 -7.33
C VAL A 148 4.81 -14.81 -8.33
N GLN A 149 5.94 -14.22 -8.74
CA GLN A 149 6.85 -14.84 -9.69
C GLN A 149 7.74 -15.93 -9.07
N ARG A 150 7.80 -16.03 -7.74
CA ARG A 150 8.66 -16.94 -7.01
C ARG A 150 7.90 -18.03 -6.25
N ILE A 151 6.69 -17.72 -5.81
CA ILE A 151 5.91 -18.60 -4.93
C ILE A 151 4.66 -19.06 -5.69
N PRO A 152 4.62 -20.31 -6.17
CA PRO A 152 3.49 -20.83 -6.93
C PRO A 152 2.29 -21.21 -6.04
N ASP A 153 2.52 -21.56 -4.77
CA ASP A 153 1.44 -21.94 -3.84
C ASP A 153 0.69 -20.70 -3.34
N PRO A 154 -0.61 -20.58 -3.59
CA PRO A 154 -1.40 -19.42 -3.20
C PRO A 154 -1.47 -19.17 -1.69
N LEU A 155 -1.46 -20.21 -0.86
CA LEU A 155 -1.53 -20.08 0.59
C LEU A 155 -0.19 -19.57 1.15
N VAL A 156 0.92 -20.16 0.70
CA VAL A 156 2.26 -19.71 1.04
C VAL A 156 2.49 -18.30 0.55
N LEU A 157 2.07 -17.97 -0.67
CA LEU A 157 2.15 -16.63 -1.25
C LEU A 157 1.45 -15.59 -0.38
N ARG A 158 0.22 -15.85 0.06
CA ARG A 158 -0.54 -14.94 0.93
C ARG A 158 0.17 -14.69 2.26
N ALA A 159 0.71 -15.74 2.89
CA ALA A 159 1.48 -15.62 4.12
C ALA A 159 2.72 -14.73 3.93
N HIS A 160 3.46 -14.93 2.84
CA HIS A 160 4.66 -14.15 2.52
C HIS A 160 4.33 -12.70 2.19
N ILE A 161 3.24 -12.43 1.46
CA ILE A 161 2.76 -11.06 1.20
C ILE A 161 2.44 -10.36 2.52
N SER A 162 1.62 -10.97 3.39
CA SER A 162 1.23 -10.37 4.67
C SER A 162 2.43 -10.07 5.55
N LEU A 163 3.40 -11.00 5.64
CA LEU A 163 4.62 -10.77 6.42
C LEU A 163 5.49 -9.65 5.81
N SER A 164 5.62 -9.61 4.50
CA SER A 164 6.43 -8.59 3.82
C SER A 164 5.80 -7.19 3.99
N LEU A 165 4.49 -7.08 3.88
CA LEU A 165 3.78 -5.82 4.13
C LEU A 165 3.85 -5.41 5.60
N MET A 166 3.67 -6.35 6.53
CA MET A 166 3.86 -6.08 7.96
C MET A 166 5.26 -5.54 8.26
N PHE A 167 6.29 -6.17 7.69
CA PHE A 167 7.67 -5.77 7.89
C PHE A 167 7.94 -4.36 7.35
N ILE A 168 7.57 -4.08 6.10
CA ILE A 168 7.85 -2.81 5.44
C ILE A 168 7.05 -1.66 6.06
N SER A 169 5.75 -1.86 6.34
CA SER A 169 4.90 -0.85 6.99
C SER A 169 5.31 -0.61 8.43
N GLY A 170 5.75 -1.66 9.16
CA GLY A 170 6.30 -1.54 10.50
C GLY A 170 7.59 -0.71 10.52
N LEU A 171 8.53 -0.96 9.61
CA LEU A 171 9.74 -0.16 9.46
C LEU A 171 9.43 1.29 9.09
N ALA A 172 8.50 1.51 8.17
CA ALA A 172 8.06 2.85 7.78
C ALA A 172 7.41 3.59 8.95
N CYS A 173 6.54 2.94 9.72
CA CYS A 173 5.94 3.51 10.93
C CYS A 173 6.98 3.89 11.97
N LEU A 174 7.94 3.00 12.24
CA LEU A 174 9.04 3.27 13.18
C LEU A 174 9.88 4.46 12.75
N SER A 175 10.25 4.51 11.47
CA SER A 175 11.08 5.60 10.94
C SER A 175 10.36 6.95 10.93
N LEU A 176 9.07 6.98 10.59
CA LEU A 176 8.25 8.18 10.63
C LEU A 176 7.94 8.61 12.08
N GLY A 177 7.76 7.64 12.99
CA GLY A 177 7.63 7.90 14.42
C GLY A 177 8.87 8.55 15.01
N TRP A 178 10.06 8.03 14.67
CA TRP A 178 11.34 8.61 15.08
C TRP A 178 11.55 10.03 14.56
N SER A 179 11.11 10.33 13.34
CA SER A 179 11.18 11.67 12.75
C SER A 179 10.12 12.66 13.25
N GLY A 180 9.28 12.27 14.23
CA GLY A 180 8.23 13.11 14.81
C GLY A 180 7.01 13.37 13.91
N ARG A 181 6.96 12.75 12.73
CA ARG A 181 5.89 12.98 11.74
C ARG A 181 4.56 12.30 12.07
N VAL A 182 4.58 11.33 13.00
CA VAL A 182 3.38 10.65 13.48
C VAL A 182 2.65 11.44 14.57
N SER A 183 3.26 12.49 15.08
CA SER A 183 2.84 13.19 16.30
C SER A 183 1.70 14.21 16.11
N ASN A 184 1.01 14.22 14.95
CA ASN A 184 -0.16 15.09 14.81
C ASN A 184 -1.33 14.52 15.64
N PRO A 185 -1.75 15.21 16.73
CA PRO A 185 -2.80 14.73 17.63
C PRO A 185 -4.13 14.49 16.92
N GLU A 186 -4.40 15.26 15.90
CA GLU A 186 -5.62 15.15 15.10
C GLU A 186 -5.66 13.84 14.32
N VAL A 187 -4.54 13.46 13.69
CA VAL A 187 -4.39 12.17 12.98
C VAL A 187 -4.51 11.00 13.93
N LEU A 188 -3.86 11.07 15.10
CA LEU A 188 -3.94 10.03 16.12
C LEU A 188 -5.35 9.84 16.67
N SER A 189 -6.13 10.92 16.80
CA SER A 189 -7.52 10.83 17.30
C SER A 189 -8.44 10.04 16.37
N TRP A 190 -8.15 10.01 15.08
CA TRP A 190 -8.89 9.23 14.08
C TRP A 190 -8.45 7.77 14.00
N LEU A 191 -7.24 7.45 14.44
CA LEU A 191 -6.66 6.11 14.32
C LEU A 191 -7.54 5.00 14.93
N PRO A 192 -8.09 5.10 16.17
CA PRO A 192 -8.90 4.03 16.75
C PRO A 192 -10.20 3.80 15.97
N ARG A 193 -10.83 4.87 15.50
CA ARG A 193 -12.07 4.80 14.71
C ARG A 193 -11.84 4.14 13.37
N LEU A 194 -10.75 4.50 12.71
CA LEU A 194 -10.36 3.92 11.42
C LEU A 194 -9.92 2.47 11.55
N MET A 195 -9.23 2.14 12.64
CA MET A 195 -8.85 0.78 12.99
C MET A 195 -10.08 -0.12 13.16
N ALA A 196 -11.07 0.34 13.94
CA ALA A 196 -12.32 -0.40 14.11
C ALA A 196 -13.03 -0.63 12.77
N VAL A 197 -13.13 0.40 11.92
CA VAL A 197 -13.72 0.29 10.58
C VAL A 197 -12.91 -0.67 9.70
N ALA A 198 -11.59 -0.63 9.76
CA ALA A 198 -10.71 -1.51 8.99
C ALA A 198 -10.89 -2.97 9.39
N LEU A 199 -10.86 -3.28 10.68
CA LEU A 199 -11.02 -4.65 11.20
C LEU A 199 -12.42 -5.21 10.92
N VAL A 200 -13.47 -4.42 11.12
CA VAL A 200 -14.86 -4.81 10.80
C VAL A 200 -15.01 -5.07 9.30
N SER A 201 -14.47 -4.18 8.46
CA SER A 201 -14.53 -4.36 7.00
C SER A 201 -13.77 -5.60 6.54
N MET A 202 -12.63 -5.89 7.14
CA MET A 202 -11.83 -7.09 6.87
C MET A 202 -12.59 -8.36 7.28
N TRP A 203 -13.25 -8.34 8.44
CA TRP A 203 -14.06 -9.46 8.92
C TRP A 203 -15.28 -9.72 8.01
N ILE A 204 -16.00 -8.66 7.63
CA ILE A 204 -17.14 -8.75 6.70
C ILE A 204 -16.67 -9.30 5.35
N ALA A 205 -15.57 -8.78 4.81
CA ALA A 205 -15.02 -9.22 3.53
C ALA A 205 -14.58 -10.69 3.56
N HIS A 206 -13.96 -11.13 4.65
CA HIS A 206 -13.60 -12.54 4.82
C HIS A 206 -14.86 -13.45 4.78
N ARG A 207 -15.94 -12.98 5.36
CA ARG A 207 -17.20 -13.73 5.40
C ARG A 207 -17.95 -13.71 4.05
N TRP A 208 -17.85 -12.60 3.31
CA TRP A 208 -18.51 -12.39 2.01
C TRP A 208 -17.69 -12.91 0.83
N SER A 209 -16.39 -13.06 0.96
CA SER A 209 -15.50 -13.53 -0.12
C SER A 209 -15.91 -14.89 -0.71
N LYS A 210 -16.66 -15.67 0.04
CA LYS A 210 -17.21 -16.98 -0.41
C LYS A 210 -18.44 -16.85 -1.34
N ARG A 211 -19.06 -15.66 -1.45
CA ARG A 211 -20.33 -15.46 -2.17
C ARG A 211 -20.29 -14.44 -3.29
N ALA A 212 -19.26 -13.59 -3.35
CA ALA A 212 -19.20 -12.49 -4.31
C ALA A 212 -18.60 -12.94 -5.66
N PRO A 213 -19.10 -12.44 -6.79
CA PRO A 213 -18.48 -12.64 -8.11
C PRO A 213 -17.16 -11.84 -8.17
N VAL A 214 -16.07 -12.52 -7.82
CA VAL A 214 -14.72 -11.95 -7.67
C VAL A 214 -14.28 -11.14 -8.90
N ALA A 215 -14.69 -11.56 -10.10
CA ALA A 215 -14.32 -10.89 -11.34
C ALA A 215 -14.94 -9.48 -11.49
N GLN A 216 -16.21 -9.31 -11.10
CA GLN A 216 -16.89 -8.00 -11.17
C GLN A 216 -16.33 -7.03 -10.13
N LEU A 217 -16.13 -7.51 -8.90
CA LEU A 217 -15.54 -6.73 -7.82
C LEU A 217 -14.12 -6.28 -8.20
N ARG A 218 -13.30 -7.18 -8.75
CA ARG A 218 -11.95 -6.86 -9.23
C ARG A 218 -11.97 -5.76 -10.30
N ARG A 219 -12.86 -5.85 -11.29
CA ARG A 219 -12.98 -4.81 -12.35
C ARG A 219 -13.40 -3.46 -11.78
N ALA A 220 -14.37 -3.44 -10.86
CA ALA A 220 -14.81 -2.21 -10.20
C ALA A 220 -13.69 -1.53 -9.42
N ILE A 221 -12.91 -2.30 -8.66
CA ILE A 221 -11.75 -1.80 -7.92
C ILE A 221 -10.69 -1.23 -8.85
N LEU A 222 -10.35 -1.95 -9.92
CA LEU A 222 -9.34 -1.50 -10.88
C LEU A 222 -9.80 -0.24 -11.64
N GLY A 223 -11.09 -0.12 -11.94
CA GLY A 223 -11.68 1.08 -12.49
C GLY A 223 -11.62 2.27 -11.53
N LEU A 224 -11.90 2.04 -10.24
CA LEU A 224 -11.78 3.05 -9.19
C LEU A 224 -10.32 3.53 -9.04
N LEU A 225 -9.35 2.61 -9.08
CA LEU A 225 -7.92 2.94 -9.03
C LEU A 225 -7.52 3.80 -10.21
N LEU A 226 -7.95 3.45 -11.43
CA LEU A 226 -7.66 4.23 -12.61
C LEU A 226 -8.24 5.65 -12.49
N ALA A 227 -9.51 5.77 -12.12
CA ALA A 227 -10.19 7.06 -11.97
C ALA A 227 -9.55 7.92 -10.87
N SER A 228 -9.26 7.34 -9.69
CA SER A 228 -8.62 8.06 -8.59
C SER A 228 -7.19 8.49 -8.91
N GLY A 229 -6.43 7.65 -9.59
CA GLY A 229 -5.09 7.97 -10.05
C GLY A 229 -5.07 9.14 -11.05
N LEU A 230 -5.97 9.13 -12.04
CA LEU A 230 -6.10 10.24 -13.00
C LEU A 230 -6.51 11.54 -12.32
N ALA A 231 -7.41 11.47 -11.34
CA ALA A 231 -7.84 12.65 -10.60
C ALA A 231 -6.71 13.23 -9.73
N LEU A 232 -5.89 12.39 -9.08
CA LEU A 232 -4.70 12.84 -8.36
C LEU A 232 -3.66 13.48 -9.29
N MET A 233 -3.47 12.94 -10.49
CA MET A 233 -2.62 13.57 -11.49
C MET A 233 -3.11 14.98 -11.84
N GLY A 234 -4.44 15.15 -12.01
CA GLY A 234 -5.02 16.45 -12.25
C GLY A 234 -4.82 17.45 -11.11
N GLN A 235 -4.88 16.97 -9.85
CA GLN A 235 -4.56 17.81 -8.68
C GLN A 235 -3.08 18.20 -8.63
N GLY A 236 -2.17 17.24 -8.85
CA GLY A 236 -0.73 17.48 -8.87
C GLY A 236 -0.33 18.50 -9.94
N LEU A 237 -0.91 18.40 -11.15
CA LEU A 237 -0.71 19.38 -12.23
C LEU A 237 -1.16 20.78 -11.82
N ARG A 238 -2.35 20.92 -11.21
CA ARG A 238 -2.86 22.20 -10.73
C ARG A 238 -1.98 22.82 -9.64
N GLN A 239 -1.37 22.01 -8.77
CA GLN A 239 -0.43 22.51 -7.77
C GLN A 239 0.86 23.03 -8.40
N LEU A 240 1.41 22.32 -9.39
CA LEU A 240 2.63 22.76 -10.09
C LEU A 240 2.44 24.03 -10.93
N THR A 241 1.22 24.27 -11.42
CA THR A 241 0.93 25.51 -12.19
C THR A 241 0.61 26.72 -11.30
N ARG A 242 0.45 26.52 -9.99
CA ARG A 242 0.15 27.59 -9.01
C ARG A 242 1.36 27.96 -8.15
N SER A 243 2.41 27.15 -8.16
CA SER A 243 3.72 27.43 -7.52
C SER A 243 4.66 28.14 -8.48
#